data_2eb65857e9c58aac7f56b817fa0bcc91
#
_entry.id   2eb65857e9c58aac7f56b817fa0bcc91
#
_cell.length_a   1.000
_cell.length_b   1.000
_cell.length_c   1.000
_cell.angle_alpha   90.00
_cell.angle_beta   90.00
_cell.angle_gamma   90.00
#
_symmetry.space_group_name_H-M   'P 1'
#
loop_
_entity.id
_entity.type
_entity.pdbx_description
1 polymer ?
#
loop_
_entity_poly.entity_id
_entity_poly.type
_entity_poly.pdbx_seq_one_letter_code
_entity_poly.pdbx_strand_id
1 'polypeptide(L)'
;MNNIEKCKKLTQERDWAGLFELNGLEIDSFGTKKELSVLGDYLQKDEVVFALVSGMISQSETSTDFGFGAKNWISALTSERILCLDYAMLSSSINTQSFRLNQIQSVSASQGWFFGKITVDIGAGLIVIDNCEKPHVKVFAELANQLIRQKEEDETLLSGTSVSIADEISKLNDLHDKGVLTADEFSKAKEKLIAKL
;
A
#
# COMPACT_ATOMS: atom_id res chain seq x y z
N MET A 1 -22.05 -3.12 -5.72
CA MET A 1 -21.19 -2.08 -5.11
C MET A 1 -19.80 -2.67 -5.07
N ASN A 2 -18.81 -2.01 -5.67
CA ASN A 2 -17.43 -2.51 -5.73
C ASN A 2 -16.86 -2.56 -4.29
N ASN A 3 -16.00 -3.53 -3.98
CA ASN A 3 -15.40 -3.64 -2.65
C ASN A 3 -14.66 -2.36 -2.22
N ILE A 4 -14.07 -1.64 -3.16
CA ILE A 4 -13.39 -0.34 -2.91
C ILE A 4 -14.37 0.70 -2.35
N GLU A 5 -15.56 0.84 -2.93
CA GLU A 5 -16.57 1.79 -2.44
C GLU A 5 -17.07 1.45 -1.04
N LYS A 6 -17.16 0.14 -0.71
CA LYS A 6 -17.50 -0.30 0.64
C LYS A 6 -16.39 0.05 1.63
N CYS A 7 -15.13 -0.24 1.30
CA CYS A 7 -13.99 0.13 2.13
C CYS A 7 -13.92 1.64 2.36
N LYS A 8 -14.16 2.45 1.31
CA LYS A 8 -14.18 3.91 1.40
C LYS A 8 -15.25 4.39 2.38
N LYS A 9 -16.48 3.86 2.26
CA LYS A 9 -17.57 4.18 3.17
C LYS A 9 -17.22 3.82 4.62
N LEU A 10 -16.79 2.58 4.87
CA LEU A 10 -16.43 2.11 6.21
C LEU A 10 -15.27 2.92 6.82
N THR A 11 -14.28 3.31 6.00
CA THR A 11 -13.19 4.18 6.43
C THR A 11 -13.71 5.56 6.86
N GLN A 12 -14.60 6.18 6.08
CA GLN A 12 -15.18 7.49 6.39
C GLN A 12 -16.05 7.44 7.66
N GLU A 13 -16.79 6.36 7.87
CA GLU A 13 -17.61 6.13 9.05
C GLU A 13 -16.78 5.65 10.26
N ARG A 14 -15.48 5.34 10.07
CA ARG A 14 -14.58 4.73 11.06
C ARG A 14 -15.15 3.42 11.61
N ASP A 15 -15.91 2.72 10.77
CA ASP A 15 -16.46 1.41 11.12
C ASP A 15 -15.45 0.30 10.86
N TRP A 16 -14.51 0.15 11.80
CA TRP A 16 -13.47 -0.85 11.70
C TRP A 16 -14.01 -2.27 11.88
N ALA A 17 -15.09 -2.42 12.64
CA ALA A 17 -15.76 -3.72 12.78
C ALA A 17 -16.34 -4.19 11.45
N GLY A 18 -17.06 -3.29 10.76
CA GLY A 18 -17.58 -3.57 9.42
C GLY A 18 -16.47 -3.84 8.41
N LEU A 19 -15.28 -3.25 8.57
CA LEU A 19 -14.15 -3.52 7.70
C LEU A 19 -13.58 -4.94 7.90
N PHE A 20 -13.47 -5.41 9.15
CA PHE A 20 -13.12 -6.80 9.44
C PHE A 20 -14.16 -7.76 8.85
N GLU A 21 -15.44 -7.51 9.08
CA GLU A 21 -16.55 -8.32 8.55
C GLU A 21 -16.57 -8.35 7.02
N LEU A 22 -16.32 -7.21 6.35
CA LEU A 22 -16.22 -7.13 4.88
C LEU A 22 -15.12 -8.07 4.33
N ASN A 23 -14.06 -8.27 5.09
CA ASN A 23 -12.95 -9.16 4.77
C ASN A 23 -13.18 -10.61 5.25
N GLY A 24 -14.36 -10.92 5.83
CA GLY A 24 -14.67 -12.23 6.39
C GLY A 24 -13.91 -12.56 7.68
N LEU A 25 -13.55 -11.53 8.45
CA LEU A 25 -12.78 -11.62 9.68
C LEU A 25 -13.60 -11.07 10.86
N GLU A 26 -13.23 -11.47 12.06
CA GLU A 26 -13.68 -10.86 13.31
C GLU A 26 -12.65 -9.84 13.80
N ILE A 27 -13.07 -8.88 14.63
CA ILE A 27 -12.11 -7.98 15.30
C ILE A 27 -11.19 -8.82 16.15
N ASP A 28 -9.89 -8.63 15.99
CA ASP A 28 -8.92 -9.38 16.77
C ASP A 28 -8.98 -9.06 18.27
N SER A 29 -8.56 -10.05 19.08
CA SER A 29 -8.65 -10.00 20.52
C SER A 29 -7.43 -9.36 21.20
N PHE A 30 -6.45 -8.84 20.45
CA PHE A 30 -5.13 -8.42 20.98
C PHE A 30 -5.11 -7.05 21.67
N GLY A 31 -6.26 -6.45 21.95
CA GLY A 31 -6.34 -5.26 22.81
C GLY A 31 -6.04 -3.94 22.11
N THR A 32 -6.09 -3.89 20.77
CA THR A 32 -5.82 -2.69 19.94
C THR A 32 -7.02 -1.71 19.83
N LYS A 33 -7.96 -1.76 20.77
CA LYS A 33 -9.15 -0.88 20.76
C LYS A 33 -8.80 0.60 20.82
N LYS A 34 -7.71 0.96 21.53
CA LYS A 34 -7.27 2.37 21.64
C LYS A 34 -6.70 2.85 20.32
N GLU A 35 -5.86 2.05 19.68
CA GLU A 35 -5.26 2.31 18.39
C GLU A 35 -6.35 2.48 17.32
N LEU A 36 -7.33 1.58 17.30
CA LEU A 36 -8.48 1.67 16.40
C LEU A 36 -9.31 2.95 16.63
N SER A 37 -9.45 3.41 17.88
CA SER A 37 -10.21 4.63 18.18
C SER A 37 -9.58 5.90 17.60
N VAL A 38 -8.28 5.92 17.39
CA VAL A 38 -7.51 7.07 16.88
C VAL A 38 -7.04 6.90 15.45
N LEU A 39 -7.12 5.70 14.87
CA LEU A 39 -6.63 5.40 13.53
C LEU A 39 -7.10 6.40 12.49
N GLY A 40 -8.39 6.78 12.53
CA GLY A 40 -8.97 7.73 11.59
C GLY A 40 -8.33 9.12 11.61
N ASP A 41 -7.69 9.52 12.71
CA ASP A 41 -7.04 10.83 12.84
C ASP A 41 -5.65 10.85 12.18
N TYR A 42 -5.10 9.68 11.87
CA TYR A 42 -3.80 9.49 11.22
C TYR A 42 -3.89 9.19 9.73
N LEU A 43 -5.11 9.05 9.20
CA LEU A 43 -5.33 8.89 7.77
C LEU A 43 -5.21 10.24 7.05
N GLN A 44 -4.67 10.20 5.84
CA GLN A 44 -4.64 11.37 4.96
C GLN A 44 -6.03 11.59 4.35
N LYS A 45 -6.23 12.78 3.78
CA LYS A 45 -7.47 13.07 3.04
C LYS A 45 -7.66 12.05 1.92
N ASP A 46 -8.85 11.49 1.81
CA ASP A 46 -9.24 10.48 0.82
C ASP A 46 -8.48 9.13 0.91
N GLU A 47 -7.64 8.93 1.93
CA GLU A 47 -6.98 7.65 2.19
C GLU A 47 -8.01 6.60 2.65
N VAL A 48 -8.01 5.43 2.00
CA VAL A 48 -8.97 4.34 2.24
C VAL A 48 -8.27 3.17 2.90
N VAL A 49 -8.85 2.63 3.97
CA VAL A 49 -8.35 1.42 4.64
C VAL A 49 -8.99 0.17 4.02
N PHE A 50 -8.17 -0.82 3.67
CA PHE A 50 -8.60 -2.08 3.08
C PHE A 50 -8.52 -3.26 4.03
N ALA A 51 -7.52 -3.30 4.90
CA ALA A 51 -7.35 -4.36 5.89
C ALA A 51 -6.68 -3.85 7.15
N LEU A 52 -6.92 -4.54 8.24
CA LEU A 52 -6.36 -4.28 9.56
C LEU A 52 -5.78 -5.57 10.14
N VAL A 53 -4.67 -5.45 10.86
CA VAL A 53 -4.08 -6.56 11.60
C VAL A 53 -3.37 -6.02 12.83
N SER A 54 -3.53 -6.72 13.97
CA SER A 54 -2.76 -6.44 15.18
C SER A 54 -1.57 -7.40 15.30
N GLY A 55 -0.45 -6.87 15.78
CA GLY A 55 0.76 -7.65 15.97
C GLY A 55 1.91 -6.84 16.53
N MET A 56 3.03 -7.49 16.76
CA MET A 56 4.27 -6.87 17.22
C MET A 56 5.16 -6.54 16.02
N ILE A 57 5.70 -5.32 15.95
CA ILE A 57 6.54 -4.88 14.83
C ILE A 57 8.01 -4.95 15.21
N SER A 58 8.83 -5.51 14.30
CA SER A 58 10.29 -5.50 14.34
C SER A 58 10.88 -5.16 12.97
N GLN A 59 12.06 -4.54 12.97
CA GLN A 59 12.80 -4.15 11.75
C GLN A 59 13.93 -5.13 11.43
N SER A 60 13.73 -6.39 11.48
CA SER A 60 14.56 -7.47 10.98
C SER A 60 14.26 -8.75 11.74
N GLU A 61 14.44 -9.90 11.10
CA GLU A 61 14.29 -11.20 11.77
C GLU A 61 15.37 -11.45 12.84
N THR A 62 16.44 -10.66 12.87
CA THR A 62 17.58 -10.79 13.77
C THR A 62 17.63 -9.76 14.90
N SER A 63 16.70 -8.83 14.97
CA SER A 63 16.66 -7.88 16.08
C SER A 63 16.17 -8.60 17.33
N THR A 64 17.09 -9.04 18.17
CA THR A 64 16.86 -9.48 19.55
C THR A 64 16.55 -8.31 20.50
N ASP A 65 16.16 -7.17 19.95
CA ASP A 65 15.77 -6.02 20.73
C ASP A 65 14.36 -6.26 21.28
N PHE A 66 14.30 -7.18 22.25
CA PHE A 66 13.19 -7.27 23.20
C PHE A 66 13.23 -6.01 24.08
N GLY A 67 13.04 -4.85 23.46
CA GLY A 67 12.81 -3.63 24.20
C GLY A 67 11.66 -3.85 25.17
N PHE A 68 11.87 -3.50 26.40
CA PHE A 68 10.96 -3.66 27.53
C PHE A 68 9.50 -3.36 27.13
N GLY A 69 8.68 -4.43 27.03
CA GLY A 69 7.26 -4.42 26.72
C GLY A 69 6.98 -4.77 25.25
N ALA A 70 6.66 -6.05 25.02
CA ALA A 70 6.03 -6.47 23.77
C ALA A 70 4.77 -5.61 23.57
N LYS A 71 4.82 -4.67 22.63
CA LYS A 71 3.72 -3.75 22.33
C LYS A 71 2.98 -4.26 21.13
N ASN A 72 1.66 -4.36 21.26
CA ASN A 72 0.81 -4.62 20.13
C ASN A 72 0.57 -3.33 19.34
N TRP A 73 0.80 -3.39 18.07
CA TRP A 73 0.53 -2.35 17.09
C TRP A 73 -0.71 -2.72 16.29
N ILE A 74 -1.50 -1.74 15.87
CA ILE A 74 -2.42 -1.93 14.76
C ILE A 74 -1.72 -1.54 13.47
N SER A 75 -1.77 -2.39 12.47
CA SER A 75 -1.27 -2.13 11.14
C SER A 75 -2.44 -2.05 10.17
N ALA A 76 -2.59 -0.91 9.53
CA ALA A 76 -3.62 -0.63 8.54
C ALA A 76 -3.01 -0.65 7.13
N LEU A 77 -3.54 -1.50 6.27
CA LEU A 77 -3.29 -1.45 4.83
C LEU A 77 -4.21 -0.42 4.22
N THR A 78 -3.63 0.62 3.63
CA THR A 78 -4.41 1.72 3.02
C THR A 78 -4.18 1.80 1.51
N SER A 79 -4.89 2.70 0.85
CA SER A 79 -4.68 3.03 -0.57
C SER A 79 -3.28 3.60 -0.85
N GLU A 80 -2.55 4.08 0.17
CA GLU A 80 -1.29 4.78 0.01
C GLU A 80 -0.09 4.06 0.65
N ARG A 81 -0.33 3.36 1.77
CA ARG A 81 0.75 2.85 2.63
C ARG A 81 0.27 1.74 3.56
N ILE A 82 1.21 1.07 4.20
CA ILE A 82 0.97 0.36 5.45
C ILE A 82 1.26 1.35 6.58
N LEU A 83 0.24 1.68 7.36
CA LEU A 83 0.31 2.58 8.51
C LEU A 83 0.21 1.77 9.80
N CYS A 84 1.20 1.90 10.66
CA CYS A 84 1.27 1.20 11.94
C CYS A 84 1.18 2.19 13.10
N LEU A 85 0.35 1.89 14.09
CA LEU A 85 0.09 2.72 15.26
C LEU A 85 0.28 1.91 16.55
N ASP A 86 0.96 2.50 17.54
CA ASP A 86 1.09 2.03 18.92
C ASP A 86 0.65 3.13 19.87
N TYR A 87 -0.33 2.85 20.68
CA TYR A 87 -0.79 3.75 21.74
C TYR A 87 -0.07 3.43 23.04
N ALA A 88 0.88 4.26 23.43
CA ALA A 88 1.65 4.04 24.66
C ALA A 88 0.76 4.17 25.91
N MET A 89 0.65 3.10 26.69
CA MET A 89 -0.28 3.01 27.83
C MET A 89 0.00 4.03 28.93
N LEU A 90 1.26 4.45 29.12
CA LEU A 90 1.66 5.30 30.26
C LEU A 90 1.78 6.78 29.91
N SER A 91 2.04 7.13 28.67
CA SER A 91 2.30 8.53 28.25
C SER A 91 1.21 9.13 27.37
N SER A 92 0.18 8.37 27.02
CA SER A 92 -0.82 8.77 26.01
C SER A 92 -0.21 9.21 24.68
N SER A 93 1.07 8.89 24.45
CA SER A 93 1.75 9.17 23.19
C SER A 93 1.40 8.09 22.17
N ILE A 94 1.37 8.49 20.90
CA ILE A 94 1.13 7.57 19.79
C ILE A 94 2.40 7.51 18.96
N ASN A 95 2.94 6.31 18.83
CA ASN A 95 4.03 6.03 17.93
C ASN A 95 3.44 5.62 16.58
N THR A 96 4.03 6.12 15.50
CA THR A 96 3.60 5.78 14.15
C THR A 96 4.77 5.33 13.30
N GLN A 97 4.55 4.34 12.47
CA GLN A 97 5.45 3.95 11.38
C GLN A 97 4.62 3.83 10.11
N SER A 98 5.18 4.19 8.97
CA SER A 98 4.47 4.02 7.71
C SER A 98 5.42 3.67 6.57
N PHE A 99 4.95 2.81 5.66
CA PHE A 99 5.68 2.29 4.51
C PHE A 99 4.80 2.49 3.27
N ARG A 100 5.21 3.35 2.34
CA ARG A 100 4.43 3.65 1.13
C ARG A 100 4.35 2.42 0.24
N LEU A 101 3.20 2.17 -0.39
CA LEU A 101 3.01 0.99 -1.24
C LEU A 101 4.01 0.92 -2.39
N ASN A 102 4.41 2.05 -2.97
CA ASN A 102 5.42 2.10 -4.03
C ASN A 102 6.87 1.81 -3.57
N GLN A 103 7.12 1.68 -2.27
CA GLN A 103 8.40 1.28 -1.70
C GLN A 103 8.41 -0.20 -1.30
N ILE A 104 7.26 -0.85 -1.31
CA ILE A 104 7.10 -2.25 -0.91
C ILE A 104 7.26 -3.14 -2.13
N GLN A 105 8.21 -4.05 -2.09
CA GLN A 105 8.45 -5.02 -3.17
C GLN A 105 7.52 -6.23 -3.05
N SER A 106 7.26 -6.68 -1.84
CA SER A 106 6.35 -7.80 -1.60
C SER A 106 5.87 -7.85 -0.15
N VAL A 107 4.72 -8.50 0.04
CA VAL A 107 4.18 -8.81 1.35
C VAL A 107 3.91 -10.31 1.42
N SER A 108 4.53 -10.99 2.36
CA SER A 108 4.34 -12.41 2.59
C SER A 108 3.68 -12.69 3.93
N ALA A 109 2.87 -13.75 3.99
CA ALA A 109 2.27 -14.24 5.20
C ALA A 109 2.75 -15.66 5.49
N SER A 110 3.08 -15.92 6.73
CA SER A 110 3.35 -17.26 7.23
C SER A 110 2.51 -17.56 8.47
N GLN A 111 2.19 -18.83 8.69
CA GLN A 111 1.41 -19.26 9.82
C GLN A 111 2.20 -20.27 10.62
N GLY A 112 2.51 -19.92 11.87
CA GLY A 112 3.11 -20.80 12.84
C GLY A 112 2.07 -21.68 13.53
N TRP A 113 2.47 -22.31 14.63
CA TRP A 113 1.57 -23.18 15.40
C TRP A 113 0.40 -22.39 16.02
N PHE A 114 0.69 -21.27 16.69
CA PHE A 114 -0.32 -20.45 17.39
C PHE A 114 -0.67 -19.18 16.61
N PHE A 115 0.31 -18.47 16.10
CA PHE A 115 0.16 -17.13 15.49
C PHE A 115 0.61 -17.11 14.05
N GLY A 116 0.20 -16.04 13.37
CA GLY A 116 0.66 -15.68 12.03
C GLY A 116 1.71 -14.58 12.08
N LYS A 117 2.43 -14.44 10.97
CA LYS A 117 3.45 -13.45 10.74
C LYS A 117 3.27 -12.85 9.35
N ILE A 118 3.43 -11.54 9.23
CA ILE A 118 3.54 -10.81 7.97
C ILE A 118 4.97 -10.31 7.85
N THR A 119 5.56 -10.50 6.67
CA THR A 119 6.86 -9.93 6.33
C THR A 119 6.68 -9.00 5.14
N VAL A 120 7.06 -7.74 5.31
CA VAL A 120 7.00 -6.69 4.29
C VAL A 120 8.43 -6.41 3.81
N ASP A 121 8.70 -6.65 2.54
CA ASP A 121 9.99 -6.34 1.91
C ASP A 121 9.93 -4.92 1.33
N ILE A 122 10.77 -4.04 1.85
CA ILE A 122 10.90 -2.65 1.39
C ILE A 122 12.18 -2.42 0.56
N GLY A 123 12.82 -3.49 0.08
CA GLY A 123 14.05 -3.45 -0.71
C GLY A 123 15.30 -3.12 0.12
N ALA A 124 15.20 -2.16 1.04
CA ALA A 124 16.30 -1.79 1.96
C ALA A 124 16.31 -2.65 3.25
N GLY A 125 15.30 -3.48 3.46
CA GLY A 125 15.17 -4.32 4.64
C GLY A 125 13.79 -4.97 4.75
N LEU A 126 13.62 -5.75 5.80
CA LEU A 126 12.38 -6.45 6.10
C LEU A 126 11.71 -5.83 7.33
N ILE A 127 10.41 -5.62 7.24
CA ILE A 127 9.55 -5.28 8.37
C ILE A 127 8.73 -6.52 8.71
N VAL A 128 8.76 -6.92 9.95
CA VAL A 128 8.05 -8.10 10.44
C VAL A 128 6.95 -7.67 11.38
N ILE A 129 5.73 -8.12 11.12
CA ILE A 129 4.57 -8.00 12.01
C ILE A 129 4.28 -9.42 12.50
N ASP A 130 4.63 -9.71 13.73
CA ASP A 130 4.53 -11.03 14.32
C ASP A 130 3.38 -11.12 15.36
N ASN A 131 3.09 -12.31 15.85
CA ASN A 131 2.01 -12.57 16.80
C ASN A 131 0.61 -12.12 16.34
N CYS A 132 0.36 -12.17 15.03
CA CYS A 132 -0.94 -11.84 14.45
C CYS A 132 -1.91 -13.03 14.51
N GLU A 133 -3.20 -12.77 14.48
CA GLU A 133 -4.19 -13.82 14.25
C GLU A 133 -4.06 -14.40 12.82
N LYS A 134 -4.09 -15.74 12.72
CA LYS A 134 -3.82 -16.45 11.46
C LYS A 134 -4.72 -16.06 10.28
N PRO A 135 -6.05 -15.92 10.45
CA PRO A 135 -6.91 -15.52 9.33
C PRO A 135 -6.53 -14.15 8.77
N HIS A 136 -6.15 -13.20 9.66
CA HIS A 136 -5.83 -11.82 9.29
C HIS A 136 -4.57 -11.70 8.43
N VAL A 137 -3.51 -12.47 8.73
CA VAL A 137 -2.25 -12.36 7.99
C VAL A 137 -2.39 -12.72 6.52
N LYS A 138 -3.23 -13.73 6.21
CA LYS A 138 -3.47 -14.15 4.83
C LYS A 138 -4.19 -13.06 4.05
N VAL A 139 -5.31 -12.58 4.57
CA VAL A 139 -6.14 -11.54 3.94
C VAL A 139 -5.32 -10.26 3.74
N PHE A 140 -4.56 -9.84 4.77
CA PHE A 140 -3.72 -8.65 4.70
C PHE A 140 -2.67 -8.76 3.59
N ALA A 141 -1.93 -9.87 3.51
CA ALA A 141 -0.89 -10.06 2.51
C ALA A 141 -1.46 -10.17 1.08
N GLU A 142 -2.59 -10.85 0.90
CA GLU A 142 -3.27 -10.96 -0.39
C GLU A 142 -3.71 -9.58 -0.91
N LEU A 143 -4.39 -8.79 -0.08
CA LEU A 143 -4.84 -7.45 -0.43
C LEU A 143 -3.66 -6.49 -0.66
N ALA A 144 -2.61 -6.57 0.17
CA ALA A 144 -1.42 -5.74 0.00
C ALA A 144 -0.74 -5.99 -1.36
N ASN A 145 -0.48 -7.25 -1.72
CA ASN A 145 0.11 -7.59 -3.00
C ASN A 145 -0.80 -7.23 -4.19
N GLN A 146 -2.12 -7.28 -4.00
CA GLN A 146 -3.07 -6.83 -5.02
C GLN A 146 -2.96 -5.32 -5.26
N LEU A 147 -2.93 -4.52 -4.19
CA LEU A 147 -2.79 -3.06 -4.29
C LEU A 147 -1.44 -2.64 -4.86
N ILE A 148 -0.34 -3.32 -4.48
CA ILE A 148 1.00 -3.07 -5.03
C ILE A 148 0.98 -3.28 -6.54
N ARG A 149 0.49 -4.42 -7.02
CA ARG A 149 0.38 -4.70 -8.46
C ARG A 149 -0.48 -3.68 -9.20
N GLN A 150 -1.62 -3.29 -8.64
CA GLN A 150 -2.47 -2.27 -9.26
C GLN A 150 -1.73 -0.94 -9.42
N LYS A 151 -0.98 -0.50 -8.40
CA LYS A 151 -0.18 0.73 -8.51
C LYS A 151 0.94 0.62 -9.55
N GLU A 152 1.63 -0.51 -9.63
CA GLU A 152 2.66 -0.77 -10.65
C GLU A 152 2.06 -0.74 -12.08
N GLU A 153 0.89 -1.34 -12.28
CA GLU A 153 0.17 -1.31 -13.55
C GLU A 153 -0.24 0.11 -13.92
N ASP A 154 -0.79 0.87 -12.99
CA ASP A 154 -1.20 2.27 -13.20
C ASP A 154 0.01 3.17 -13.53
N GLU A 155 1.13 3.03 -12.82
CA GLU A 155 2.38 3.76 -13.09
C GLU A 155 2.98 3.36 -14.45
N THR A 156 2.90 2.08 -14.82
CA THR A 156 3.37 1.59 -16.11
C THR A 156 2.52 2.13 -17.27
N LEU A 157 1.20 2.18 -17.09
CA LEU A 157 0.29 2.77 -18.08
C LEU A 157 0.55 4.27 -18.27
N LEU A 158 0.73 5.01 -17.16
CA LEU A 158 1.04 6.43 -17.19
C LEU A 158 2.41 6.72 -17.82
N SER A 159 3.44 5.97 -17.44
CA SER A 159 4.79 6.09 -17.99
C SER A 159 4.88 5.55 -19.42
N GLY A 160 4.20 4.45 -19.74
CA GLY A 160 4.13 3.89 -21.08
C GLY A 160 3.49 4.85 -22.10
N THR A 161 2.45 5.59 -21.70
CA THR A 161 1.82 6.59 -22.56
C THR A 161 2.74 7.79 -22.80
N SER A 162 3.45 8.25 -21.77
CA SER A 162 4.36 9.41 -21.91
C SER A 162 5.66 9.08 -22.66
N VAL A 163 6.24 7.89 -22.40
CA VAL A 163 7.46 7.44 -23.09
C VAL A 163 7.17 7.11 -24.56
N SER A 164 6.02 6.50 -24.85
CA SER A 164 5.64 6.16 -26.22
C SER A 164 5.47 7.41 -27.11
N ILE A 165 4.84 8.47 -26.62
CA ILE A 165 4.64 9.72 -27.39
C ILE A 165 5.96 10.46 -27.57
N ALA A 166 6.80 10.55 -26.55
CA ALA A 166 8.12 11.15 -26.63
C ALA A 166 9.04 10.38 -27.61
N ASP A 167 9.02 9.05 -27.55
CA ASP A 167 9.77 8.19 -28.47
C ASP A 167 9.25 8.28 -29.89
N GLU A 168 7.92 8.38 -30.10
CA GLU A 168 7.33 8.58 -31.41
C GLU A 168 7.72 9.95 -31.99
N ILE A 169 7.73 11.01 -31.19
CA ILE A 169 8.19 12.35 -31.64
C ILE A 169 9.69 12.31 -31.94
N SER A 170 10.52 11.62 -31.16
CA SER A 170 11.95 11.47 -31.45
C SER A 170 12.19 10.72 -32.76
N LYS A 171 11.47 9.64 -33.01
CA LYS A 171 11.51 8.89 -34.27
C LYS A 171 11.06 9.74 -35.47
N LEU A 172 10.04 10.57 -35.30
CA LEU A 172 9.62 11.50 -36.35
C LEU A 172 10.71 12.54 -36.66
N ASN A 173 11.39 13.05 -35.64
CA ASN A 173 12.54 13.94 -35.85
C ASN A 173 13.65 13.25 -36.64
N ASP A 174 14.03 12.04 -36.27
CA ASP A 174 15.07 11.26 -36.96
C ASP A 174 14.72 11.01 -38.44
N LEU A 175 13.44 10.76 -38.73
CA LEU A 175 12.95 10.56 -40.10
C LEU A 175 12.95 11.85 -40.90
N HIS A 176 12.64 12.98 -40.30
CA HIS A 176 12.74 14.30 -40.92
C HIS A 176 14.18 14.68 -41.22
N ASP A 177 15.09 14.50 -40.25
CA ASP A 177 16.53 14.79 -40.39
C ASP A 177 17.21 13.92 -41.44
N LYS A 178 16.72 12.70 -41.63
CA LYS A 178 17.16 11.79 -42.72
C LYS A 178 16.52 12.11 -44.08
N GLY A 179 15.67 13.13 -44.15
CA GLY A 179 14.98 13.54 -45.41
C GLY A 179 13.91 12.55 -45.87
N VAL A 180 13.49 11.60 -45.04
CA VAL A 180 12.42 10.61 -45.31
C VAL A 180 11.03 11.24 -45.20
N LEU A 181 10.89 12.25 -44.32
CA LEU A 181 9.68 13.05 -44.16
C LEU A 181 9.91 14.48 -44.61
N THR A 182 8.97 15.04 -45.34
CA THR A 182 8.93 16.46 -45.62
C THR A 182 8.55 17.26 -44.37
N ALA A 183 8.86 18.56 -44.33
CA ALA A 183 8.50 19.44 -43.21
C ALA A 183 6.99 19.45 -42.93
N ASP A 184 6.15 19.40 -43.98
CA ASP A 184 4.71 19.36 -43.87
C ASP A 184 4.19 18.04 -43.27
N GLU A 185 4.76 16.91 -43.67
CA GLU A 185 4.40 15.59 -43.13
C GLU A 185 4.83 15.46 -41.68
N PHE A 186 6.01 15.95 -41.32
CA PHE A 186 6.51 16.02 -39.98
C PHE A 186 5.59 16.83 -39.04
N SER A 187 5.20 18.06 -39.49
CA SER A 187 4.32 18.93 -38.71
C SER A 187 2.96 18.28 -38.44
N LYS A 188 2.34 17.71 -39.47
CA LYS A 188 1.04 17.02 -39.39
C LYS A 188 1.10 15.78 -38.47
N ALA A 189 2.18 15.01 -38.55
CA ALA A 189 2.35 13.82 -37.69
C ALA A 189 2.55 14.23 -36.24
N LYS A 190 3.36 15.26 -35.97
CA LYS A 190 3.58 15.81 -34.63
C LYS A 190 2.30 16.36 -34.00
N GLU A 191 1.49 17.10 -34.74
CA GLU A 191 0.20 17.61 -34.26
C GLU A 191 -0.75 16.49 -33.89
N LYS A 192 -0.80 15.41 -34.67
CA LYS A 192 -1.64 14.23 -34.34
C LYS A 192 -1.19 13.50 -33.10
N LEU A 193 0.11 13.46 -32.78
CA LEU A 193 0.62 12.86 -31.57
C LEU A 193 0.32 13.72 -30.35
N ILE A 194 0.49 15.04 -30.47
CA ILE A 194 0.20 15.98 -29.37
C ILE A 194 -1.31 16.02 -29.07
N ALA A 195 -2.18 15.84 -30.07
CA ALA A 195 -3.63 15.81 -29.86
C ALA A 195 -4.12 14.53 -29.11
N LYS A 196 -3.25 13.56 -28.86
CA LYS A 196 -3.56 12.35 -28.06
C LYS A 196 -3.14 12.48 -26.59
N LEU A 197 -2.52 13.60 -26.20
CA LEU A 197 -2.19 13.96 -24.81
C LEU A 197 -3.39 14.60 -24.11
#